data_8d1464a800b634953f702d956a97e243
#
_entry.id   8d1464a800b634953f702d956a97e243
#
_cell.length_a   1.000
_cell.length_b   1.000
_cell.length_c   1.000
_cell.angle_alpha   90.00
_cell.angle_beta   90.00
_cell.angle_gamma   90.00
#
_symmetry.space_group_name_H-M   'P 1'
#
loop_
_entity.id
_entity.type
_entity.pdbx_description
1 polymer ?
#
loop_
_entity_poly.entity_id
_entity_poly.type
_entity_poly.pdbx_seq_one_letter_code
_entity_poly.pdbx_strand_id
1 'polypeptide(L)'
;MTTTRRPAETAAHAAAAPSDDSGLRVHHVSRQRSGRTVVNDVSFAIEPGELVAIAGGSGAGKTSLLRMMAGLDSADEGQVQIDGTPVAATDQGIGYVPQDDIIHMELPLRRTLDHAARLRVPGRPSAAERDELVTRTLDRLALCDRDHVAVGDLSGGQRKRASIASELLTDPDVLFLDEPTSGLDPGTAASVMHHLRRLADTGTTVVMTTHAPTDLARCDRVVILAEGGRLAFDGSPAAAVDWFGVRDLGQVYEVLAAADPISTAEQFRRRHPVPQAPFVERRASGRRPAGVGALRQWVALTQRAGDLLVRNKLTLAILAGSPAMVVGMMAVLFRPGTFDPMVTTPVPAIQTLFWIAFASFFFGLTYGLLQIVGEFAVFRRERFNGLSVGAYVASKIVVLIPVLALVNVIMLVVLRSLDRLPSLDAAGWAELFVTLQLTAVAALAIGLLASAAVQNASQATMALPMLCFPQVLFAGAVVPVEEMATAGRVMSFGLIDRWSFEALGRTLEINTLIGDDVSTAGYVPAFTGSPVQAWLIMSAIAVAATLATGTVLARRR
;
A
#
# COMPACT_ATOMS: atom_id res chain seq x y z
N MET A 1 19.57 -58.81 -38.61
CA MET A 1 18.54 -57.79 -38.50
C MET A 1 19.09 -56.69 -37.58
N THR A 2 19.65 -55.71 -38.22
CA THR A 2 20.36 -54.58 -37.61
C THR A 2 19.40 -53.39 -37.54
N THR A 3 19.01 -53.00 -36.34
CA THR A 3 18.19 -51.82 -36.07
C THR A 3 19.10 -50.64 -35.75
N THR A 4 19.21 -49.74 -36.73
CA THR A 4 19.88 -48.46 -36.62
C THR A 4 19.07 -47.48 -35.74
N ARG A 5 19.65 -47.04 -34.60
CA ARG A 5 19.19 -45.90 -33.82
C ARG A 5 19.55 -44.60 -34.54
N ARG A 6 18.53 -43.76 -34.81
CA ARG A 6 18.70 -42.35 -35.21
C ARG A 6 19.23 -41.55 -34.01
N PRO A 7 20.18 -40.62 -34.21
CA PRO A 7 20.56 -39.66 -33.18
C PRO A 7 19.46 -38.58 -33.03
N ALA A 8 19.19 -38.19 -31.77
CA ALA A 8 18.34 -37.08 -31.44
C ALA A 8 18.99 -35.76 -31.96
N GLU A 9 18.28 -35.04 -32.78
CA GLU A 9 18.61 -33.67 -33.16
C GLU A 9 18.50 -32.76 -31.95
N THR A 10 19.66 -32.30 -31.51
CA THR A 10 19.77 -31.16 -30.57
C THR A 10 19.36 -29.92 -31.36
N ALA A 11 18.15 -29.40 -31.14
CA ALA A 11 17.74 -28.11 -31.66
C ALA A 11 18.59 -27.04 -30.98
N ALA A 12 19.66 -26.63 -31.67
CA ALA A 12 20.36 -25.40 -31.34
C ALA A 12 19.36 -24.23 -31.55
N HIS A 13 19.03 -23.52 -30.49
CA HIS A 13 18.39 -22.22 -30.59
C HIS A 13 19.38 -21.29 -31.32
N ALA A 14 19.22 -21.16 -32.63
CA ALA A 14 19.86 -20.10 -33.38
C ALA A 14 19.29 -18.77 -32.83
N ALA A 15 20.14 -18.00 -32.17
CA ALA A 15 19.84 -16.62 -31.82
C ALA A 15 19.51 -15.89 -33.15
N ALA A 16 18.26 -15.53 -33.32
CA ALA A 16 17.84 -14.65 -34.39
C ALA A 16 18.63 -13.33 -34.24
N ALA A 17 19.18 -12.81 -35.30
CA ALA A 17 19.81 -11.49 -35.31
C ALA A 17 18.82 -10.47 -34.70
N PRO A 18 19.28 -9.55 -33.85
CA PRO A 18 18.38 -8.58 -33.18
C PRO A 18 17.59 -7.83 -34.27
N SER A 19 16.27 -7.92 -34.20
CA SER A 19 15.41 -7.11 -35.04
C SER A 19 15.64 -5.64 -34.67
N ASP A 20 15.56 -4.72 -35.63
CA ASP A 20 15.74 -3.26 -35.41
C ASP A 20 14.84 -2.68 -34.31
N ASP A 21 13.84 -3.45 -33.81
CA ASP A 21 12.84 -3.10 -32.81
C ASP A 21 13.08 -3.74 -31.42
N SER A 22 14.17 -4.49 -31.19
CA SER A 22 14.45 -5.12 -29.89
C SER A 22 15.01 -4.12 -28.89
N GLY A 23 14.70 -4.34 -27.60
CA GLY A 23 15.18 -3.54 -26.48
C GLY A 23 14.27 -2.36 -26.11
N LEU A 24 14.79 -1.44 -25.30
CA LEU A 24 14.04 -0.29 -24.79
C LEU A 24 14.38 0.96 -25.60
N ARG A 25 13.38 1.65 -26.11
CA ARG A 25 13.53 2.86 -26.91
C ARG A 25 12.75 4.03 -26.32
N VAL A 26 13.42 5.15 -26.18
CA VAL A 26 12.87 6.44 -25.72
C VAL A 26 12.87 7.40 -26.91
N HIS A 27 11.68 7.90 -27.31
CA HIS A 27 11.51 8.75 -28.49
C HIS A 27 10.90 10.09 -28.12
N HIS A 28 11.66 11.18 -28.26
CA HIS A 28 11.24 12.57 -28.09
C HIS A 28 10.42 12.82 -26.81
N VAL A 29 10.83 12.17 -25.71
CA VAL A 29 10.08 12.23 -24.45
C VAL A 29 10.27 13.57 -23.78
N SER A 30 9.13 14.26 -23.55
CA SER A 30 9.07 15.52 -22.79
C SER A 30 8.04 15.44 -21.68
N ARG A 31 8.31 16.13 -20.57
CA ARG A 31 7.39 16.24 -19.44
C ARG A 31 7.50 17.56 -18.72
N GLN A 32 6.34 18.16 -18.42
CA GLN A 32 6.20 19.30 -17.53
C GLN A 32 5.56 18.90 -16.21
N ARG A 33 5.99 19.52 -15.12
CA ARG A 33 5.40 19.33 -13.79
C ARG A 33 5.30 20.67 -13.09
N SER A 34 4.09 21.06 -12.68
CA SER A 34 3.83 22.35 -12.02
C SER A 34 4.41 23.55 -12.78
N GLY A 35 4.27 23.55 -14.10
CA GLY A 35 4.74 24.64 -14.98
C GLY A 35 6.24 24.67 -15.26
N ARG A 36 7.00 23.66 -14.81
CA ARG A 36 8.43 23.50 -15.10
C ARG A 36 8.69 22.29 -15.97
N THR A 37 9.54 22.42 -16.98
CA THR A 37 9.98 21.28 -17.79
C THR A 37 10.98 20.46 -16.97
N VAL A 38 10.63 19.18 -16.73
CA VAL A 38 11.45 18.21 -15.95
C VAL A 38 12.24 17.29 -16.85
N VAL A 39 11.70 16.99 -18.05
CA VAL A 39 12.37 16.22 -19.12
C VAL A 39 12.04 16.90 -20.43
N ASN A 40 13.02 17.08 -21.30
CA ASN A 40 12.90 17.88 -22.51
C ASN A 40 13.53 17.18 -23.70
N ASP A 41 12.69 16.66 -24.61
CA ASP A 41 13.05 16.09 -25.90
C ASP A 41 14.20 15.07 -25.81
N VAL A 42 14.02 14.06 -24.95
CA VAL A 42 15.01 12.99 -24.71
C VAL A 42 14.75 11.82 -25.64
N SER A 43 15.80 11.39 -26.35
CA SER A 43 15.75 10.23 -27.25
C SER A 43 17.04 9.42 -27.13
N PHE A 44 16.91 8.09 -26.88
CA PHE A 44 18.00 7.12 -26.87
C PHE A 44 17.46 5.69 -26.92
N ALA A 45 18.36 4.72 -27.12
CA ALA A 45 18.01 3.30 -27.15
C ALA A 45 18.90 2.50 -26.19
N ILE A 46 18.33 1.45 -25.59
CA ILE A 46 19.01 0.50 -24.71
C ILE A 46 18.83 -0.90 -25.29
N GLU A 47 19.94 -1.63 -25.44
CA GLU A 47 19.90 -2.99 -25.95
C GLU A 47 19.53 -4.00 -24.83
N PRO A 48 18.93 -5.16 -25.17
CA PRO A 48 18.62 -6.19 -24.19
C PRO A 48 19.87 -6.66 -23.41
N GLY A 49 19.74 -6.79 -22.09
CA GLY A 49 20.82 -7.25 -21.22
C GLY A 49 21.89 -6.21 -20.88
N GLU A 50 21.72 -4.94 -21.28
CA GLU A 50 22.61 -3.86 -20.84
C GLU A 50 22.35 -3.45 -19.38
N LEU A 51 23.40 -3.12 -18.64
CA LEU A 51 23.35 -2.38 -17.38
C LEU A 51 23.57 -0.89 -17.66
N VAL A 52 22.51 -0.09 -17.52
CA VAL A 52 22.50 1.33 -17.90
C VAL A 52 22.29 2.21 -16.69
N ALA A 53 23.08 3.28 -16.59
CA ALA A 53 22.91 4.30 -15.55
C ALA A 53 22.43 5.62 -16.15
N ILE A 54 21.35 6.18 -15.58
CA ILE A 54 20.88 7.55 -15.83
C ILE A 54 21.51 8.45 -14.78
N ALA A 55 22.38 9.36 -15.20
CA ALA A 55 23.14 10.28 -14.35
C ALA A 55 22.76 11.74 -14.59
N GLY A 56 23.20 12.63 -13.71
CA GLY A 56 22.95 14.07 -13.80
C GLY A 56 22.83 14.71 -12.43
N GLY A 57 22.87 16.02 -12.37
CA GLY A 57 22.74 16.79 -11.13
C GLY A 57 21.42 16.53 -10.38
N SER A 58 21.33 17.04 -9.14
CA SER A 58 20.07 17.03 -8.41
C SER A 58 19.02 17.85 -9.18
N GLY A 59 17.81 17.29 -9.34
CA GLY A 59 16.76 17.97 -10.11
C GLY A 59 16.87 17.86 -11.64
N ALA A 60 17.86 17.17 -12.19
CA ALA A 60 18.03 16.98 -13.64
C ALA A 60 16.96 16.07 -14.28
N GLY A 61 15.94 15.63 -13.57
CA GLY A 61 14.83 14.85 -14.15
C GLY A 61 15.04 13.33 -14.20
N LYS A 62 16.12 12.78 -13.64
CA LYS A 62 16.47 11.34 -13.66
C LYS A 62 15.31 10.42 -13.23
N THR A 63 14.78 10.62 -12.02
CA THR A 63 13.65 9.84 -11.50
C THR A 63 12.39 10.00 -12.36
N SER A 64 12.15 11.21 -12.90
CA SER A 64 11.00 11.44 -13.78
C SER A 64 11.13 10.67 -15.09
N LEU A 65 12.32 10.68 -15.70
CA LEU A 65 12.61 9.90 -16.90
C LEU A 65 12.49 8.39 -16.62
N LEU A 66 13.12 7.91 -15.54
CA LEU A 66 13.04 6.49 -15.15
C LEU A 66 11.59 6.03 -14.96
N ARG A 67 10.75 6.86 -14.30
CA ARG A 67 9.34 6.54 -14.07
C ARG A 67 8.51 6.53 -15.36
N MET A 68 8.82 7.40 -16.32
CA MET A 68 8.19 7.36 -17.65
C MET A 68 8.62 6.12 -18.43
N MET A 69 9.90 5.74 -18.35
CA MET A 69 10.43 4.52 -18.96
C MET A 69 9.80 3.26 -18.36
N ALA A 70 9.49 3.28 -17.06
CA ALA A 70 8.77 2.19 -16.37
C ALA A 70 7.24 2.22 -16.58
N GLY A 71 6.68 3.19 -17.30
CA GLY A 71 5.23 3.34 -17.49
C GLY A 71 4.47 3.81 -16.25
N LEU A 72 5.18 4.25 -15.19
CA LEU A 72 4.58 4.78 -13.95
C LEU A 72 4.01 6.18 -14.11
N ASP A 73 4.63 6.96 -14.98
CA ASP A 73 4.22 8.31 -15.33
C ASP A 73 4.06 8.41 -16.86
N SER A 74 3.07 9.17 -17.34
CA SER A 74 2.91 9.44 -18.78
C SER A 74 3.87 10.55 -19.22
N ALA A 75 4.41 10.46 -20.43
CA ALA A 75 5.02 11.59 -21.10
C ALA A 75 3.92 12.56 -21.60
N ASP A 76 4.23 13.86 -21.68
CA ASP A 76 3.34 14.85 -22.31
C ASP A 76 3.53 14.83 -23.82
N GLU A 77 4.78 14.58 -24.28
CA GLU A 77 5.14 14.40 -25.69
C GLU A 77 6.07 13.20 -25.82
N GLY A 78 6.07 12.59 -27.00
CA GLY A 78 6.89 11.43 -27.28
C GLY A 78 6.37 10.15 -26.61
N GLN A 79 7.17 9.10 -26.61
CA GLN A 79 6.79 7.81 -26.04
C GLN A 79 8.01 6.92 -25.73
N VAL A 80 7.74 5.90 -24.88
CA VAL A 80 8.69 4.84 -24.56
C VAL A 80 8.13 3.51 -25.05
N GLN A 81 8.99 2.68 -25.64
CA GLN A 81 8.66 1.35 -26.14
C GLN A 81 9.62 0.30 -25.59
N ILE A 82 9.13 -0.90 -25.38
CA ILE A 82 9.92 -2.12 -25.13
C ILE A 82 9.55 -3.10 -26.23
N ASP A 83 10.55 -3.56 -26.99
CA ASP A 83 10.38 -4.46 -28.13
C ASP A 83 9.29 -4.01 -29.12
N GLY A 84 9.29 -2.71 -29.44
CA GLY A 84 8.33 -2.08 -30.34
C GLY A 84 6.91 -1.89 -29.74
N THR A 85 6.68 -2.26 -28.48
CA THR A 85 5.38 -2.09 -27.81
C THR A 85 5.44 -0.90 -26.86
N PRO A 86 4.49 0.06 -26.93
CA PRO A 86 4.44 1.17 -25.97
C PRO A 86 4.33 0.68 -24.53
N VAL A 87 5.16 1.22 -23.64
CA VAL A 87 5.21 0.84 -22.22
C VAL A 87 3.84 1.03 -21.53
N ALA A 88 3.08 2.03 -21.93
CA ALA A 88 1.71 2.26 -21.41
C ALA A 88 0.72 1.13 -21.74
N ALA A 89 1.04 0.29 -22.74
CA ALA A 89 0.25 -0.86 -23.16
C ALA A 89 0.85 -2.21 -22.68
N THR A 90 2.00 -2.17 -22.00
CA THR A 90 2.74 -3.37 -21.53
C THR A 90 2.44 -3.57 -20.06
N ASP A 91 1.72 -4.63 -19.72
CA ASP A 91 1.40 -4.98 -18.32
C ASP A 91 2.40 -5.97 -17.68
N GLN A 92 3.37 -6.48 -18.45
CA GLN A 92 4.31 -7.52 -18.00
C GLN A 92 5.73 -7.27 -18.52
N GLY A 93 6.70 -7.91 -17.87
CA GLY A 93 8.10 -7.77 -18.25
C GLY A 93 8.81 -6.56 -17.63
N ILE A 94 8.15 -5.80 -16.76
CA ILE A 94 8.75 -4.62 -16.12
C ILE A 94 8.78 -4.79 -14.60
N GLY A 95 9.98 -4.65 -14.02
CA GLY A 95 10.18 -4.49 -12.58
C GLY A 95 10.55 -3.04 -12.25
N TYR A 96 10.05 -2.50 -11.12
CA TYR A 96 10.43 -1.18 -10.65
C TYR A 96 10.74 -1.17 -9.15
N VAL A 97 11.96 -0.80 -8.80
CA VAL A 97 12.43 -0.66 -7.42
C VAL A 97 12.60 0.83 -7.11
N PRO A 98 11.78 1.42 -6.26
CA PRO A 98 11.90 2.82 -5.85
C PRO A 98 13.12 3.06 -4.95
N GLN A 99 13.45 4.34 -4.72
CA GLN A 99 14.53 4.76 -3.84
C GLN A 99 14.32 4.25 -2.42
N ASP A 100 13.11 4.42 -1.87
CA ASP A 100 12.75 3.86 -0.56
C ASP A 100 12.42 2.37 -0.66
N ASP A 101 12.75 1.62 0.40
CA ASP A 101 12.43 0.19 0.47
C ASP A 101 10.94 -0.02 0.81
N ILE A 102 10.11 -0.04 -0.24
CA ILE A 102 8.66 -0.23 -0.12
C ILE A 102 8.32 -1.72 0.03
N ILE A 103 8.52 -2.25 1.22
CA ILE A 103 8.32 -3.67 1.56
C ILE A 103 7.83 -3.79 3.02
N HIS A 104 7.08 -4.84 3.37
CA HIS A 104 6.62 -5.04 4.73
C HIS A 104 7.79 -5.41 5.66
N MET A 105 8.05 -4.58 6.66
CA MET A 105 9.20 -4.69 7.55
C MET A 105 9.01 -5.78 8.63
N GLU A 106 7.76 -6.08 8.99
CA GLU A 106 7.43 -6.98 10.10
C GLU A 106 7.48 -8.47 9.73
N LEU A 107 7.46 -8.77 8.43
CA LEU A 107 7.42 -10.15 7.95
C LEU A 107 8.83 -10.70 7.69
N PRO A 108 9.05 -12.00 7.92
CA PRO A 108 10.25 -12.68 7.42
C PRO A 108 10.36 -12.57 5.90
N LEU A 109 11.58 -12.48 5.40
CA LEU A 109 11.85 -12.26 3.98
C LEU A 109 11.17 -13.31 3.08
N ARG A 110 11.28 -14.61 3.41
CA ARG A 110 10.60 -15.68 2.66
C ARG A 110 9.09 -15.51 2.61
N ARG A 111 8.46 -15.13 3.74
CA ARG A 111 7.01 -14.88 3.80
C ARG A 111 6.61 -13.68 2.96
N THR A 112 7.40 -12.61 3.01
CA THR A 112 7.17 -11.41 2.20
C THR A 112 7.19 -11.73 0.71
N LEU A 113 8.18 -12.53 0.26
CA LEU A 113 8.29 -12.95 -1.13
C LEU A 113 7.17 -13.95 -1.53
N ASP A 114 6.77 -14.89 -0.66
CA ASP A 114 5.64 -15.78 -0.94
C ASP A 114 4.32 -15.00 -1.12
N HIS A 115 4.04 -14.00 -0.26
CA HIS A 115 2.88 -13.13 -0.45
C HIS A 115 2.95 -12.33 -1.75
N ALA A 116 4.12 -11.79 -2.10
CA ALA A 116 4.32 -11.09 -3.37
C ALA A 116 4.10 -12.02 -4.58
N ALA A 117 4.62 -13.25 -4.52
CA ALA A 117 4.42 -14.27 -5.57
C ALA A 117 2.93 -14.62 -5.75
N ARG A 118 2.18 -14.79 -4.65
CA ARG A 118 0.72 -15.06 -4.70
C ARG A 118 -0.08 -13.95 -5.38
N LEU A 119 0.37 -12.70 -5.24
CA LEU A 119 -0.32 -11.53 -5.78
C LEU A 119 0.06 -11.21 -7.22
N ARG A 120 1.30 -11.55 -7.64
CA ARG A 120 1.88 -11.07 -8.89
C ARG A 120 2.12 -12.16 -9.93
N VAL A 121 2.43 -13.40 -9.50
CA VAL A 121 2.76 -14.48 -10.44
C VAL A 121 1.48 -15.05 -11.06
N PRO A 122 1.33 -14.98 -12.39
CA PRO A 122 0.18 -15.54 -13.10
C PRO A 122 0.18 -17.07 -13.07
N GLY A 123 -0.90 -17.71 -13.50
CA GLY A 123 -0.93 -19.15 -13.77
C GLY A 123 -1.24 -20.05 -12.57
N ARG A 124 -1.44 -19.59 -11.35
CA ARG A 124 -1.73 -20.40 -10.13
C ARG A 124 -0.62 -21.37 -9.73
N PRO A 125 0.62 -20.92 -9.49
CA PRO A 125 1.66 -21.82 -9.03
C PRO A 125 1.25 -22.51 -7.72
N SER A 126 1.56 -23.81 -7.61
CA SER A 126 1.38 -24.59 -6.39
C SER A 126 2.25 -24.05 -5.25
N ALA A 127 2.06 -24.54 -4.03
CA ALA A 127 2.91 -24.12 -2.91
C ALA A 127 4.39 -24.49 -3.14
N ALA A 128 4.65 -25.66 -3.73
CA ALA A 128 6.00 -26.11 -4.04
C ALA A 128 6.66 -25.25 -5.14
N GLU A 129 5.95 -24.94 -6.22
CA GLU A 129 6.46 -24.08 -7.29
C GLU A 129 6.76 -22.66 -6.80
N ARG A 130 5.93 -22.11 -5.91
CA ARG A 130 6.22 -20.81 -5.29
C ARG A 130 7.43 -20.86 -4.37
N ASP A 131 7.56 -21.90 -3.56
CA ASP A 131 8.71 -22.07 -2.67
C ASP A 131 10.01 -22.18 -3.47
N GLU A 132 10.00 -22.92 -4.57
CA GLU A 132 11.13 -23.02 -5.50
C GLU A 132 11.46 -21.67 -6.15
N LEU A 133 10.42 -20.93 -6.60
CA LEU A 133 10.59 -19.58 -7.18
C LEU A 133 11.23 -18.63 -6.16
N VAL A 134 10.71 -18.62 -4.92
CA VAL A 134 11.26 -17.77 -3.84
C VAL A 134 12.70 -18.16 -3.55
N THR A 135 13.01 -19.46 -3.47
CA THR A 135 14.35 -19.95 -3.20
C THR A 135 15.33 -19.55 -4.30
N ARG A 136 14.97 -19.73 -5.57
CA ARG A 136 15.80 -19.29 -6.71
C ARG A 136 16.03 -17.77 -6.69
N THR A 137 15.00 -17.00 -6.37
CA THR A 137 15.11 -15.53 -6.30
C THR A 137 16.03 -15.09 -5.16
N LEU A 138 15.95 -15.73 -4.00
CA LEU A 138 16.84 -15.49 -2.86
C LEU A 138 18.30 -15.85 -3.19
N ASP A 139 18.52 -16.96 -3.90
CA ASP A 139 19.85 -17.40 -4.32
C ASP A 139 20.50 -16.40 -5.31
N ARG A 140 19.76 -15.93 -6.31
CA ARG A 140 20.24 -14.91 -7.27
C ARG A 140 20.78 -13.64 -6.59
N LEU A 141 20.30 -13.33 -5.38
CA LEU A 141 20.65 -12.13 -4.61
C LEU A 141 21.45 -12.42 -3.33
N ALA A 142 21.92 -13.66 -3.15
CA ALA A 142 22.65 -14.11 -1.97
C ALA A 142 21.95 -13.73 -0.64
N LEU A 143 20.68 -14.15 -0.50
CA LEU A 143 19.83 -13.88 0.67
C LEU A 143 19.25 -15.15 1.30
N CYS A 144 19.69 -16.36 0.86
CA CYS A 144 19.16 -17.63 1.36
C CYS A 144 19.37 -17.82 2.87
N ASP A 145 20.51 -17.34 3.42
CA ASP A 145 20.84 -17.38 4.83
C ASP A 145 20.04 -16.40 5.70
N ARG A 146 19.26 -15.50 5.09
CA ARG A 146 18.45 -14.45 5.72
C ARG A 146 16.95 -14.61 5.50
N ASP A 147 16.52 -15.70 4.91
CA ASP A 147 15.13 -15.93 4.49
C ASP A 147 14.11 -15.90 5.65
N HIS A 148 14.54 -16.31 6.85
CA HIS A 148 13.76 -16.35 8.09
C HIS A 148 13.81 -15.04 8.90
N VAL A 149 14.72 -14.11 8.54
CA VAL A 149 14.89 -12.82 9.22
C VAL A 149 13.79 -11.85 8.81
N ALA A 150 13.23 -11.09 9.76
CA ALA A 150 12.27 -10.02 9.43
C ALA A 150 12.96 -8.96 8.56
N VAL A 151 12.23 -8.43 7.57
CA VAL A 151 12.81 -7.46 6.62
C VAL A 151 13.34 -6.23 7.33
N GLY A 152 12.68 -5.78 8.41
CA GLY A 152 13.12 -4.65 9.24
C GLY A 152 14.48 -4.85 9.91
N ASP A 153 14.84 -6.12 10.19
CA ASP A 153 16.09 -6.48 10.87
C ASP A 153 17.26 -6.75 9.88
N LEU A 154 17.01 -6.67 8.58
CA LEU A 154 18.04 -6.76 7.54
C LEU A 154 18.90 -5.50 7.49
N SER A 155 20.20 -5.65 7.15
CA SER A 155 21.04 -4.48 6.85
C SER A 155 20.51 -3.70 5.63
N GLY A 156 20.91 -2.43 5.47
CA GLY A 156 20.44 -1.59 4.35
C GLY A 156 20.62 -2.26 2.98
N GLY A 157 21.80 -2.82 2.71
CA GLY A 157 22.06 -3.52 1.45
C GLY A 157 21.30 -4.85 1.31
N GLN A 158 21.10 -5.60 2.39
CA GLN A 158 20.24 -6.79 2.37
C GLN A 158 18.79 -6.41 2.10
N ARG A 159 18.30 -5.32 2.69
CA ARG A 159 16.95 -4.81 2.48
C ARG A 159 16.76 -4.31 1.06
N LYS A 160 17.72 -3.60 0.49
CA LYS A 160 17.70 -3.20 -0.92
C LYS A 160 17.62 -4.42 -1.84
N ARG A 161 18.44 -5.45 -1.59
CA ARG A 161 18.37 -6.72 -2.34
C ARG A 161 17.03 -7.43 -2.15
N ALA A 162 16.43 -7.38 -0.94
CA ALA A 162 15.09 -7.92 -0.69
C ALA A 162 14.01 -7.18 -1.50
N SER A 163 14.13 -5.85 -1.63
CA SER A 163 13.25 -5.04 -2.49
C SER A 163 13.39 -5.43 -3.97
N ILE A 164 14.62 -5.65 -4.45
CA ILE A 164 14.90 -6.17 -5.80
C ILE A 164 14.31 -7.57 -5.97
N ALA A 165 14.49 -8.47 -4.98
CA ALA A 165 13.94 -9.82 -5.00
C ALA A 165 12.43 -9.83 -5.25
N SER A 166 11.69 -8.90 -4.65
CA SER A 166 10.24 -8.82 -4.83
C SER A 166 9.82 -8.48 -6.26
N GLU A 167 10.67 -7.79 -7.03
CA GLU A 167 10.43 -7.49 -8.43
C GLU A 167 10.85 -8.64 -9.35
N LEU A 168 11.90 -9.38 -9.00
CA LEU A 168 12.40 -10.51 -9.79
C LEU A 168 11.49 -11.75 -9.74
N LEU A 169 10.50 -11.82 -8.85
CA LEU A 169 9.53 -12.93 -8.79
C LEU A 169 8.73 -13.10 -10.09
N THR A 170 8.58 -12.05 -10.89
CA THR A 170 7.87 -12.09 -12.17
C THR A 170 8.80 -12.28 -13.36
N ASP A 171 10.10 -12.48 -13.11
CA ASP A 171 11.17 -12.60 -14.09
C ASP A 171 11.07 -11.52 -15.19
N PRO A 172 11.26 -10.23 -14.82
CA PRO A 172 11.06 -9.12 -15.73
C PRO A 172 12.16 -9.04 -16.79
N ASP A 173 11.78 -8.65 -18.03
CA ASP A 173 12.73 -8.39 -19.12
C ASP A 173 13.55 -7.12 -18.84
N VAL A 174 12.90 -6.11 -18.22
CA VAL A 174 13.53 -4.84 -17.86
C VAL A 174 13.31 -4.54 -16.39
N LEU A 175 14.37 -4.22 -15.66
CA LEU A 175 14.36 -3.84 -14.25
C LEU A 175 14.82 -2.39 -14.08
N PHE A 176 13.93 -1.53 -13.62
CA PHE A 176 14.21 -0.13 -13.30
C PHE A 176 14.48 0.03 -11.81
N LEU A 177 15.56 0.78 -11.45
CA LEU A 177 15.92 1.04 -10.05
C LEU A 177 16.22 2.53 -9.85
N ASP A 178 15.55 3.11 -8.87
CA ASP A 178 15.77 4.51 -8.50
C ASP A 178 16.78 4.57 -7.36
N GLU A 179 17.99 5.07 -7.64
CA GLU A 179 19.11 5.21 -6.69
C GLU A 179 19.37 3.96 -5.82
N PRO A 180 19.64 2.77 -6.38
CA PRO A 180 19.70 1.51 -5.62
C PRO A 180 20.85 1.45 -4.60
N THR A 181 21.85 2.31 -4.71
CA THR A 181 23.04 2.35 -3.86
C THR A 181 23.06 3.54 -2.90
N SER A 182 22.05 4.42 -2.98
CA SER A 182 21.97 5.62 -2.14
C SER A 182 21.87 5.25 -0.65
N GLY A 183 22.65 5.95 0.19
CA GLY A 183 22.66 5.72 1.64
C GLY A 183 23.37 4.44 2.10
N LEU A 184 24.01 3.69 1.19
CA LEU A 184 24.80 2.51 1.53
C LEU A 184 26.29 2.88 1.67
N ASP A 185 26.99 2.14 2.54
CA ASP A 185 28.44 2.21 2.59
C ASP A 185 29.08 1.67 1.27
N PRO A 186 30.32 2.07 0.93
CA PRO A 186 30.94 1.73 -0.35
C PRO A 186 31.03 0.22 -0.62
N GLY A 187 31.27 -0.59 0.41
CA GLY A 187 31.37 -2.05 0.27
C GLY A 187 30.02 -2.68 -0.04
N THR A 188 28.99 -2.24 0.66
CA THR A 188 27.62 -2.70 0.45
C THR A 188 27.08 -2.23 -0.91
N ALA A 189 27.35 -0.98 -1.32
CA ALA A 189 26.99 -0.47 -2.64
C ALA A 189 27.67 -1.27 -3.76
N ALA A 190 28.96 -1.59 -3.61
CA ALA A 190 29.68 -2.45 -4.56
C ALA A 190 29.06 -3.86 -4.67
N SER A 191 28.59 -4.43 -3.55
CA SER A 191 27.90 -5.72 -3.54
C SER A 191 26.55 -5.65 -4.30
N VAL A 192 25.76 -4.60 -4.09
CA VAL A 192 24.49 -4.41 -4.83
C VAL A 192 24.78 -4.30 -6.34
N MET A 193 25.75 -3.47 -6.74
CA MET A 193 26.14 -3.32 -8.13
C MET A 193 26.63 -4.63 -8.76
N HIS A 194 27.35 -5.48 -8.01
CA HIS A 194 27.74 -6.79 -8.48
C HIS A 194 26.52 -7.69 -8.80
N HIS A 195 25.49 -7.68 -7.95
CA HIS A 195 24.27 -8.44 -8.22
C HIS A 195 23.52 -7.88 -9.44
N LEU A 196 23.44 -6.53 -9.60
CA LEU A 196 22.82 -5.91 -10.78
C LEU A 196 23.56 -6.28 -12.07
N ARG A 197 24.90 -6.30 -12.03
CA ARG A 197 25.71 -6.76 -13.18
C ARG A 197 25.38 -8.20 -13.53
N ARG A 198 25.35 -9.11 -12.56
CA ARG A 198 24.98 -10.52 -12.77
C ARG A 198 23.59 -10.69 -13.38
N LEU A 199 22.61 -9.85 -12.96
CA LEU A 199 21.28 -9.87 -13.58
C LEU A 199 21.33 -9.47 -15.05
N ALA A 200 22.09 -8.43 -15.39
CA ALA A 200 22.28 -8.01 -16.77
C ALA A 200 22.99 -9.10 -17.60
N ASP A 201 24.04 -9.73 -17.06
CA ASP A 201 24.76 -10.82 -17.72
C ASP A 201 23.87 -12.07 -17.97
N THR A 202 22.77 -12.22 -17.21
CA THR A 202 21.79 -13.30 -17.41
C THR A 202 20.63 -12.91 -18.34
N GLY A 203 20.67 -11.71 -18.96
CA GLY A 203 19.75 -11.26 -20.00
C GLY A 203 18.68 -10.26 -19.54
N THR A 204 18.59 -9.94 -18.24
CA THR A 204 17.69 -8.88 -17.76
C THR A 204 18.28 -7.51 -18.10
N THR A 205 17.57 -6.65 -18.81
CA THR A 205 17.99 -5.24 -19.00
C THR A 205 17.84 -4.49 -17.68
N VAL A 206 18.91 -3.86 -17.20
CA VAL A 206 18.91 -3.14 -15.93
C VAL A 206 19.13 -1.65 -16.15
N VAL A 207 18.17 -0.82 -15.78
CA VAL A 207 18.25 0.63 -15.90
C VAL A 207 18.13 1.25 -14.50
N MET A 208 19.15 2.00 -14.10
CA MET A 208 19.14 2.63 -12.77
C MET A 208 19.45 4.12 -12.84
N THR A 209 18.95 4.88 -11.89
CA THR A 209 19.45 6.23 -11.61
C THR A 209 20.56 6.17 -10.58
N THR A 210 21.58 6.99 -10.73
CA THR A 210 22.62 7.16 -9.72
C THR A 210 23.29 8.54 -9.85
N HIS A 211 23.88 8.98 -8.76
CA HIS A 211 24.78 10.14 -8.74
C HIS A 211 26.21 9.74 -8.33
N ALA A 212 26.47 8.43 -8.09
CA ALA A 212 27.77 7.93 -7.65
C ALA A 212 28.67 7.60 -8.88
N PRO A 213 29.84 8.25 -9.04
CA PRO A 213 30.76 7.98 -10.15
C PRO A 213 31.25 6.53 -10.19
N THR A 214 31.38 5.90 -9.02
CA THR A 214 31.80 4.48 -8.91
C THR A 214 30.78 3.51 -9.50
N ASP A 215 29.49 3.85 -9.47
CA ASP A 215 28.46 3.04 -10.06
C ASP A 215 28.45 3.18 -11.59
N LEU A 216 28.61 4.43 -12.08
CA LEU A 216 28.68 4.73 -13.51
C LEU A 216 29.79 3.92 -14.20
N ALA A 217 30.95 3.81 -13.57
CA ALA A 217 32.10 3.09 -14.13
C ALA A 217 31.85 1.57 -14.29
N ARG A 218 30.79 1.01 -13.68
CA ARG A 218 30.44 -0.41 -13.73
C ARG A 218 29.35 -0.73 -14.74
N CYS A 219 28.78 0.30 -15.38
CA CYS A 219 27.71 0.17 -16.36
C CYS A 219 28.25 0.00 -17.78
N ASP A 220 27.47 -0.62 -18.65
CA ASP A 220 27.78 -0.72 -20.07
C ASP A 220 27.57 0.63 -20.77
N ARG A 221 26.52 1.36 -20.31
CA ARG A 221 26.08 2.62 -20.88
C ARG A 221 25.72 3.61 -19.79
N VAL A 222 26.00 4.87 -20.03
CA VAL A 222 25.59 6.00 -19.20
C VAL A 222 24.82 7.01 -20.04
N VAL A 223 23.64 7.38 -19.53
CA VAL A 223 22.77 8.42 -20.08
C VAL A 223 22.86 9.61 -19.14
N ILE A 224 23.45 10.72 -19.58
CA ILE A 224 23.71 11.87 -18.72
C ILE A 224 22.73 12.99 -19.08
N LEU A 225 21.98 13.45 -18.05
CA LEU A 225 21.04 14.55 -18.17
C LEU A 225 21.64 15.85 -17.61
N ALA A 226 21.56 16.92 -18.39
CA ALA A 226 21.77 18.29 -17.93
C ALA A 226 20.52 18.83 -17.24
N GLU A 227 20.64 20.00 -16.61
CA GLU A 227 19.53 20.69 -15.96
C GLU A 227 18.35 20.91 -16.93
N GLY A 228 17.13 20.78 -16.42
CA GLY A 228 15.91 20.84 -17.24
C GLY A 228 15.63 19.57 -18.04
N GLY A 229 16.27 18.42 -17.70
CA GLY A 229 16.01 17.12 -18.26
C GLY A 229 16.42 16.96 -19.72
N ARG A 230 17.52 17.59 -20.13
CA ARG A 230 18.05 17.55 -21.48
C ARG A 230 19.15 16.50 -21.61
N LEU A 231 19.15 15.74 -22.69
CA LEU A 231 20.18 14.73 -22.94
C LEU A 231 21.52 15.41 -23.28
N ALA A 232 22.51 15.24 -22.41
CA ALA A 232 23.85 15.79 -22.57
C ALA A 232 24.85 14.78 -23.14
N PHE A 233 24.63 13.48 -22.87
CA PHE A 233 25.47 12.39 -23.36
C PHE A 233 24.72 11.05 -23.27
N ASP A 234 25.00 10.16 -24.21
CA ASP A 234 24.59 8.75 -24.24
C ASP A 234 25.71 7.91 -24.85
N GLY A 235 26.25 6.95 -24.09
CA GLY A 235 27.34 6.09 -24.55
C GLY A 235 28.04 5.36 -23.40
N SER A 236 29.23 4.76 -23.68
CA SER A 236 29.99 4.07 -22.65
C SER A 236 30.58 5.04 -21.60
N PRO A 237 30.87 4.59 -20.36
CA PRO A 237 31.52 5.40 -19.34
C PRO A 237 32.86 6.02 -19.80
N ALA A 238 33.66 5.28 -20.56
CA ALA A 238 34.93 5.77 -21.13
C ALA A 238 34.69 6.89 -22.14
N ALA A 239 33.74 6.71 -23.06
CA ALA A 239 33.36 7.73 -24.02
C ALA A 239 32.81 9.01 -23.35
N ALA A 240 32.17 8.90 -22.16
CA ALA A 240 31.73 10.07 -21.41
C ALA A 240 32.91 10.90 -20.90
N VAL A 241 33.96 10.26 -20.37
CA VAL A 241 35.20 10.93 -19.92
C VAL A 241 35.83 11.70 -21.08
N ASP A 242 35.93 11.08 -22.26
CA ASP A 242 36.49 11.71 -23.46
C ASP A 242 35.61 12.87 -23.97
N TRP A 243 34.27 12.68 -23.97
CA TRP A 243 33.31 13.68 -24.43
C TRP A 243 33.35 14.97 -23.62
N PHE A 244 33.41 14.86 -22.28
CA PHE A 244 33.47 16.01 -21.41
C PHE A 244 34.91 16.54 -21.19
N GLY A 245 35.94 15.85 -21.71
CA GLY A 245 37.34 16.24 -21.56
C GLY A 245 37.83 16.24 -20.12
N VAL A 246 37.35 15.30 -19.32
CA VAL A 246 37.63 15.17 -17.88
C VAL A 246 38.55 13.98 -17.60
N ARG A 247 39.06 13.87 -16.36
CA ARG A 247 39.95 12.77 -15.97
C ARG A 247 39.17 11.56 -15.42
N ASP A 248 38.02 11.82 -14.84
CA ASP A 248 37.15 10.81 -14.24
C ASP A 248 35.67 11.23 -14.31
N LEU A 249 34.78 10.27 -14.07
CA LEU A 249 33.32 10.48 -14.15
C LEU A 249 32.79 11.43 -13.05
N GLY A 250 33.53 11.66 -11.96
CA GLY A 250 33.15 12.61 -10.90
C GLY A 250 33.19 14.06 -11.39
N GLN A 251 34.19 14.38 -12.21
CA GLN A 251 34.36 15.72 -12.78
C GLN A 251 33.30 16.08 -13.83
N VAL A 252 32.59 15.09 -14.38
CA VAL A 252 31.46 15.34 -15.30
C VAL A 252 30.39 16.21 -14.65
N TYR A 253 30.13 16.02 -13.35
CA TYR A 253 29.14 16.82 -12.63
C TYR A 253 29.55 18.27 -12.47
N GLU A 254 30.85 18.54 -12.29
CA GLU A 254 31.41 19.90 -12.23
C GLU A 254 31.27 20.62 -13.57
N VAL A 255 31.59 19.91 -14.66
CA VAL A 255 31.44 20.45 -16.01
C VAL A 255 29.98 20.75 -16.33
N LEU A 256 29.05 19.83 -16.00
CA LEU A 256 27.62 20.04 -16.21
C LEU A 256 27.06 21.19 -15.38
N ALA A 257 27.56 21.41 -14.16
CA ALA A 257 27.12 22.52 -13.32
C ALA A 257 27.62 23.88 -13.81
N ALA A 258 28.77 23.91 -14.50
CA ALA A 258 29.35 25.13 -15.05
C ALA A 258 28.90 25.45 -16.49
N ALA A 259 28.42 24.47 -17.23
CA ALA A 259 28.02 24.59 -18.63
C ALA A 259 26.56 25.07 -18.78
N ASP A 260 26.27 25.75 -19.90
CA ASP A 260 24.87 26.03 -20.26
C ASP A 260 24.18 24.72 -20.70
N PRO A 261 23.09 24.33 -20.03
CA PRO A 261 22.40 23.06 -20.31
C PRO A 261 21.87 22.95 -21.73
N ILE A 262 21.47 24.07 -22.35
CA ILE A 262 20.91 24.10 -23.70
C ILE A 262 22.02 23.86 -24.71
N SER A 263 23.12 24.58 -24.64
CA SER A 263 24.25 24.44 -25.55
C SER A 263 24.89 23.05 -25.48
N THR A 264 25.00 22.48 -24.26
CA THR A 264 25.52 21.12 -24.05
C THR A 264 24.66 20.06 -24.75
N ALA A 265 23.34 20.13 -24.56
CA ALA A 265 22.41 19.20 -25.20
C ALA A 265 22.38 19.35 -26.73
N GLU A 266 22.42 20.59 -27.25
CA GLU A 266 22.47 20.85 -28.68
C GLU A 266 23.78 20.34 -29.30
N GLN A 267 24.92 20.50 -28.63
CA GLN A 267 26.21 19.99 -29.09
C GLN A 267 26.17 18.46 -29.24
N PHE A 268 25.58 17.75 -28.24
CA PHE A 268 25.43 16.31 -28.32
C PHE A 268 24.50 15.90 -29.45
N ARG A 269 23.34 16.53 -29.60
CA ARG A 269 22.36 16.25 -30.66
C ARG A 269 22.92 16.46 -32.07
N ARG A 270 23.72 17.50 -32.27
CA ARG A 270 24.37 17.77 -33.58
C ARG A 270 25.37 16.70 -33.98
N ARG A 271 26.09 16.11 -33.01
CA ARG A 271 27.09 15.06 -33.28
C ARG A 271 26.51 13.66 -33.34
N HIS A 272 25.38 13.46 -32.65
CA HIS A 272 24.65 12.18 -32.57
C HIS A 272 23.20 12.40 -32.99
N PRO A 273 22.92 12.56 -34.30
CA PRO A 273 21.55 12.70 -34.77
C PRO A 273 20.80 11.43 -34.43
N VAL A 274 19.62 11.60 -33.76
CA VAL A 274 18.73 10.49 -33.46
C VAL A 274 18.32 9.84 -34.80
N PRO A 275 18.49 8.52 -34.97
CA PRO A 275 17.99 7.85 -36.14
C PRO A 275 16.48 8.09 -36.24
N GLN A 276 16.02 8.69 -37.34
CA GLN A 276 14.60 8.80 -37.67
C GLN A 276 14.12 7.41 -38.16
N ALA A 277 14.16 6.40 -37.29
CA ALA A 277 13.49 5.15 -37.59
C ALA A 277 11.99 5.44 -37.70
N PRO A 278 11.29 5.03 -38.76
CA PRO A 278 9.87 5.23 -38.86
C PRO A 278 9.20 4.53 -37.67
N PHE A 279 8.40 5.30 -36.95
CA PHE A 279 7.62 4.85 -35.82
C PHE A 279 6.64 3.77 -36.32
N VAL A 280 6.91 2.53 -36.00
CA VAL A 280 5.96 1.43 -36.24
C VAL A 280 5.10 1.28 -35.00
N GLU A 281 3.90 1.84 -35.06
CA GLU A 281 2.88 1.59 -34.05
C GLU A 281 2.44 0.12 -34.15
N ARG A 282 3.17 -0.79 -33.52
CA ARG A 282 2.64 -2.14 -33.29
C ARG A 282 1.50 -2.02 -32.33
N ARG A 283 0.26 -2.09 -32.85
CA ARG A 283 -0.91 -2.31 -31.99
C ARG A 283 -0.63 -3.53 -31.15
N ALA A 284 -0.65 -3.36 -29.84
CA ALA A 284 -0.58 -4.46 -28.89
C ALA A 284 -1.66 -5.49 -29.25
N SER A 285 -1.32 -6.48 -30.04
CA SER A 285 -2.20 -7.60 -30.43
C SER A 285 -2.12 -8.76 -29.44
N GLY A 286 -1.73 -8.45 -28.20
CA GLY A 286 -1.65 -9.40 -27.11
C GLY A 286 -2.84 -9.24 -26.17
N ARG A 287 -3.64 -10.29 -26.05
CA ARG A 287 -4.59 -10.47 -24.96
C ARG A 287 -3.78 -10.29 -23.67
N ARG A 288 -4.06 -9.23 -22.89
CA ARG A 288 -3.45 -9.04 -21.57
C ARG A 288 -3.51 -10.38 -20.84
N PRO A 289 -2.38 -10.97 -20.41
CA PRO A 289 -2.47 -12.18 -19.60
C PRO A 289 -3.38 -11.86 -18.44
N ALA A 290 -4.34 -12.74 -18.18
CA ALA A 290 -5.31 -12.52 -17.12
C ALA A 290 -4.56 -12.40 -15.80
N GLY A 291 -4.49 -11.21 -15.24
CA GLY A 291 -3.90 -10.95 -13.92
C GLY A 291 -4.51 -11.87 -12.87
N VAL A 292 -3.91 -11.96 -11.71
CA VAL A 292 -4.45 -12.75 -10.60
C VAL A 292 -5.87 -12.27 -10.29
N GLY A 293 -6.87 -13.16 -10.38
CA GLY A 293 -8.28 -12.82 -10.17
C GLY A 293 -8.54 -12.21 -8.78
N ALA A 294 -9.50 -11.27 -8.69
CA ALA A 294 -9.79 -10.50 -7.47
C ALA A 294 -10.04 -11.36 -6.21
N LEU A 295 -10.75 -12.50 -6.35
CA LEU A 295 -10.97 -13.43 -5.24
C LEU A 295 -9.67 -14.02 -4.70
N ARG A 296 -8.76 -14.39 -5.58
CA ARG A 296 -7.45 -14.93 -5.19
C ARG A 296 -6.56 -13.86 -4.55
N GLN A 297 -6.59 -12.64 -5.09
CA GLN A 297 -5.94 -11.49 -4.45
C GLN A 297 -6.50 -11.25 -3.05
N TRP A 298 -7.82 -11.29 -2.89
CA TRP A 298 -8.47 -11.13 -1.60
C TRP A 298 -8.01 -12.18 -0.57
N VAL A 299 -7.94 -13.46 -0.94
CA VAL A 299 -7.44 -14.54 -0.05
C VAL A 299 -5.97 -14.30 0.33
N ALA A 300 -5.11 -13.98 -0.65
CA ALA A 300 -3.69 -13.70 -0.39
C ALA A 300 -3.49 -12.48 0.51
N LEU A 301 -4.26 -11.41 0.30
CA LEU A 301 -4.23 -10.18 1.11
C LEU A 301 -4.75 -10.43 2.53
N THR A 302 -5.81 -11.24 2.67
CA THR A 302 -6.37 -11.61 3.98
C THR A 302 -5.34 -12.41 4.79
N GLN A 303 -4.66 -13.39 4.17
CA GLN A 303 -3.59 -14.14 4.82
C GLN A 303 -2.42 -13.22 5.22
N ARG A 304 -1.99 -12.32 4.33
CA ARG A 304 -0.95 -11.34 4.63
C ARG A 304 -1.33 -10.40 5.77
N ALA A 305 -2.54 -9.88 5.75
CA ALA A 305 -3.03 -8.99 6.81
C ALA A 305 -3.09 -9.71 8.18
N GLY A 306 -3.48 -10.98 8.19
CA GLY A 306 -3.42 -11.83 9.39
C GLY A 306 -2.00 -12.06 9.89
N ASP A 307 -1.07 -12.41 8.99
CA ASP A 307 0.35 -12.58 9.34
C ASP A 307 0.97 -11.28 9.92
N LEU A 308 0.64 -10.12 9.33
CA LEU A 308 1.07 -8.81 9.82
C LEU A 308 0.50 -8.51 11.21
N LEU A 309 -0.80 -8.76 11.41
CA LEU A 309 -1.49 -8.51 12.68
C LEU A 309 -0.84 -9.29 13.83
N VAL A 310 -0.59 -10.58 13.63
CA VAL A 310 -0.02 -11.45 14.68
C VAL A 310 1.45 -11.11 14.99
N ARG A 311 2.20 -10.59 14.02
CA ARG A 311 3.63 -10.30 14.18
C ARG A 311 3.94 -8.89 14.66
N ASN A 312 3.03 -7.94 14.45
CA ASN A 312 3.21 -6.58 14.95
C ASN A 312 2.90 -6.50 16.45
N LYS A 313 3.95 -6.63 17.27
CA LYS A 313 3.84 -6.63 18.75
C LYS A 313 3.17 -5.36 19.30
N LEU A 314 3.44 -4.21 18.67
CA LEU A 314 2.83 -2.94 19.10
C LEU A 314 1.32 -2.93 18.82
N THR A 315 0.92 -3.39 17.63
CA THR A 315 -0.50 -3.53 17.29
C THR A 315 -1.21 -4.50 18.24
N LEU A 316 -0.60 -5.65 18.56
CA LEU A 316 -1.16 -6.59 19.54
C LEU A 316 -1.26 -5.98 20.94
N ALA A 317 -0.25 -5.22 21.37
CA ALA A 317 -0.28 -4.54 22.67
C ALA A 317 -1.41 -3.49 22.73
N ILE A 318 -1.63 -2.74 21.65
CA ILE A 318 -2.75 -1.78 21.56
C ILE A 318 -4.09 -2.51 21.52
N LEU A 319 -4.19 -3.60 20.74
CA LEU A 319 -5.39 -4.44 20.62
C LEU A 319 -5.83 -5.03 21.98
N ALA A 320 -4.88 -5.44 22.81
CA ALA A 320 -5.15 -5.99 24.13
C ALA A 320 -5.31 -4.90 25.22
N GLY A 321 -4.46 -3.87 25.16
CA GLY A 321 -4.38 -2.85 26.19
C GLY A 321 -5.54 -1.86 26.16
N SER A 322 -6.00 -1.46 24.97
CA SER A 322 -7.08 -0.46 24.87
C SER A 322 -8.42 -0.95 25.44
N PRO A 323 -8.90 -2.19 25.17
CA PRO A 323 -10.10 -2.71 25.81
C PRO A 323 -9.94 -2.85 27.32
N ALA A 324 -8.80 -3.36 27.79
CA ALA A 324 -8.53 -3.50 29.21
C ALA A 324 -8.57 -2.15 29.95
N MET A 325 -8.00 -1.11 29.35
CA MET A 325 -8.04 0.25 29.91
C MET A 325 -9.47 0.79 29.98
N VAL A 326 -10.26 0.67 28.90
CA VAL A 326 -11.63 1.20 28.84
C VAL A 326 -12.54 0.46 29.82
N VAL A 327 -12.46 -0.87 29.87
CA VAL A 327 -13.24 -1.68 30.83
C VAL A 327 -12.82 -1.37 32.26
N GLY A 328 -11.52 -1.18 32.51
CA GLY A 328 -11.01 -0.75 33.83
C GLY A 328 -11.57 0.63 34.24
N MET A 329 -11.60 1.59 33.34
CA MET A 329 -12.21 2.90 33.58
C MET A 329 -13.70 2.78 33.90
N MET A 330 -14.45 1.98 33.14
CA MET A 330 -15.88 1.73 33.42
C MET A 330 -16.11 1.09 34.81
N ALA A 331 -15.25 0.14 35.18
CA ALA A 331 -15.32 -0.52 36.46
C ALA A 331 -15.10 0.45 37.65
N VAL A 332 -14.24 1.46 37.46
CA VAL A 332 -13.96 2.50 38.46
C VAL A 332 -15.06 3.56 38.48
N LEU A 333 -15.59 3.95 37.30
CA LEU A 333 -16.55 5.05 37.16
C LEU A 333 -17.95 4.65 37.63
N PHE A 334 -18.42 3.46 37.30
CA PHE A 334 -19.78 3.00 37.59
C PHE A 334 -19.81 2.01 38.74
N ARG A 335 -20.81 2.17 39.63
CA ARG A 335 -21.04 1.28 40.80
C ARG A 335 -21.67 -0.05 40.34
N PRO A 336 -21.47 -1.17 41.09
CA PRO A 336 -22.25 -2.40 40.90
C PRO A 336 -23.76 -2.15 41.06
N GLY A 337 -24.58 -2.96 40.39
CA GLY A 337 -26.04 -2.85 40.48
C GLY A 337 -26.64 -1.64 39.75
N THR A 338 -25.94 -1.06 38.75
CA THR A 338 -26.38 0.14 38.03
C THR A 338 -27.74 -0.03 37.33
N PHE A 339 -28.15 -1.26 37.04
CA PHE A 339 -29.45 -1.59 36.42
C PHE A 339 -30.48 -2.17 37.41
N ASP A 340 -30.25 -2.06 38.70
CA ASP A 340 -31.22 -2.48 39.70
C ASP A 340 -32.24 -1.36 39.96
N PRO A 341 -33.53 -1.53 39.64
CA PRO A 341 -34.57 -0.52 39.87
C PRO A 341 -34.75 -0.10 41.33
N MET A 342 -34.35 -0.98 42.25
CA MET A 342 -34.51 -0.73 43.70
C MET A 342 -33.38 0.14 44.28
N VAL A 343 -32.28 0.27 43.60
CA VAL A 343 -31.03 0.85 44.14
C VAL A 343 -30.62 2.14 43.44
N THR A 344 -30.99 2.35 42.17
CA THR A 344 -30.42 3.43 41.34
C THR A 344 -31.49 4.28 40.64
N THR A 345 -31.14 5.55 40.43
CA THR A 345 -31.85 6.42 39.48
C THR A 345 -31.49 6.00 38.03
N PRO A 346 -32.32 6.30 37.01
CA PRO A 346 -32.07 5.90 35.61
C PRO A 346 -30.79 6.46 35.01
N VAL A 347 -30.32 7.62 35.48
CA VAL A 347 -29.17 8.35 34.87
C VAL A 347 -27.87 7.54 34.78
N PRO A 348 -27.41 6.84 35.86
CA PRO A 348 -26.21 6.00 35.77
C PRO A 348 -26.32 4.86 34.74
N ALA A 349 -27.52 4.26 34.59
CA ALA A 349 -27.76 3.22 33.57
C ALA A 349 -27.66 3.80 32.16
N ILE A 350 -28.28 4.95 31.88
CA ILE A 350 -28.22 5.68 30.62
C ILE A 350 -26.77 6.03 30.28
N GLN A 351 -26.00 6.55 31.23
CA GLN A 351 -24.57 6.87 31.02
C GLN A 351 -23.74 5.61 30.77
N THR A 352 -23.99 4.53 31.48
CA THR A 352 -23.28 3.25 31.24
C THR A 352 -23.49 2.75 29.81
N LEU A 353 -24.73 2.77 29.32
CA LEU A 353 -25.04 2.40 27.91
C LEU A 353 -24.27 3.23 26.90
N PHE A 354 -24.27 4.54 27.11
CA PHE A 354 -23.53 5.43 26.20
C PHE A 354 -22.05 5.08 26.14
N TRP A 355 -21.41 4.88 27.29
CA TRP A 355 -19.99 4.57 27.33
C TRP A 355 -19.67 3.17 26.78
N ILE A 356 -20.58 2.20 26.88
CA ILE A 356 -20.44 0.89 26.22
C ILE A 356 -20.51 1.04 24.71
N ALA A 357 -21.49 1.81 24.19
CA ALA A 357 -21.60 2.12 22.75
C ALA A 357 -20.35 2.82 22.24
N PHE A 358 -19.94 3.90 22.92
CA PHE A 358 -18.77 4.69 22.56
C PHE A 358 -17.47 3.88 22.62
N ALA A 359 -17.31 2.96 23.58
CA ALA A 359 -16.14 2.08 23.65
C ALA A 359 -16.04 1.19 22.41
N SER A 360 -17.14 0.57 22.00
CA SER A 360 -17.17 -0.27 20.80
C SER A 360 -16.90 0.54 19.52
N PHE A 361 -17.47 1.74 19.40
CA PHE A 361 -17.17 2.70 18.34
C PHE A 361 -15.68 3.06 18.34
N PHE A 362 -15.13 3.44 19.49
CA PHE A 362 -13.73 3.85 19.63
C PHE A 362 -12.75 2.75 19.20
N PHE A 363 -13.03 1.48 19.55
CA PHE A 363 -12.19 0.36 19.10
C PHE A 363 -12.24 0.20 17.59
N GLY A 364 -13.43 0.19 17.00
CA GLY A 364 -13.57 0.08 15.54
C GLY A 364 -12.83 1.19 14.80
N LEU A 365 -13.03 2.44 15.23
CA LEU A 365 -12.40 3.62 14.63
C LEU A 365 -10.87 3.56 14.76
N THR A 366 -10.34 3.31 15.96
CA THR A 366 -8.90 3.30 16.22
C THR A 366 -8.20 2.22 15.42
N TYR A 367 -8.80 1.02 15.30
CA TYR A 367 -8.21 -0.07 14.53
C TYR A 367 -8.23 0.20 13.03
N GLY A 368 -9.20 0.97 12.51
CA GLY A 368 -9.29 1.34 11.11
C GLY A 368 -8.31 2.44 10.68
N LEU A 369 -8.07 3.42 11.55
CA LEU A 369 -7.39 4.68 11.23
C LEU A 369 -5.97 4.54 10.66
N LEU A 370 -5.21 3.53 11.07
CA LEU A 370 -3.81 3.35 10.65
C LEU A 370 -3.63 2.26 9.58
N GLN A 371 -4.68 1.53 9.22
CA GLN A 371 -4.57 0.33 8.37
C GLN A 371 -4.13 0.61 6.94
N ILE A 372 -4.55 1.72 6.36
CA ILE A 372 -4.26 2.05 4.95
C ILE A 372 -3.08 3.00 4.87
N VAL A 373 -3.08 4.07 5.67
CA VAL A 373 -2.02 5.09 5.63
C VAL A 373 -0.65 4.52 5.98
N GLY A 374 -0.58 3.54 6.91
CA GLY A 374 0.68 2.90 7.32
C GLY A 374 1.34 2.05 6.24
N GLU A 375 0.57 1.52 5.29
CA GLU A 375 1.09 0.71 4.18
C GLU A 375 0.75 1.28 2.79
N PHE A 376 0.40 2.58 2.73
CA PHE A 376 -0.05 3.21 1.48
C PHE A 376 1.00 3.12 0.36
N ALA A 377 2.28 3.20 0.69
CA ALA A 377 3.37 3.04 -0.28
C ALA A 377 3.36 1.64 -0.91
N VAL A 378 3.20 0.58 -0.10
CA VAL A 378 3.10 -0.81 -0.58
C VAL A 378 1.84 -1.00 -1.44
N PHE A 379 0.69 -0.50 -0.97
CA PHE A 379 -0.57 -0.53 -1.73
C PHE A 379 -0.42 0.13 -3.10
N ARG A 380 0.20 1.31 -3.19
CA ARG A 380 0.42 2.05 -4.44
C ARG A 380 1.29 1.26 -5.41
N ARG A 381 2.38 0.64 -4.94
CA ARG A 381 3.24 -0.24 -5.73
C ARG A 381 2.48 -1.45 -6.27
N GLU A 382 1.72 -2.13 -5.40
CA GLU A 382 0.95 -3.31 -5.78
C GLU A 382 -0.21 -2.98 -6.72
N ARG A 383 -0.82 -1.80 -6.56
CA ARG A 383 -1.85 -1.32 -7.47
C ARG A 383 -1.32 -1.09 -8.89
N PHE A 384 -0.10 -0.60 -9.03
CA PHE A 384 0.56 -0.52 -10.33
C PHE A 384 0.65 -1.90 -10.99
N ASN A 385 0.90 -2.95 -10.21
CA ASN A 385 0.95 -4.33 -10.65
C ASN A 385 -0.44 -5.01 -10.72
N GLY A 386 -1.54 -4.26 -10.82
CA GLY A 386 -2.89 -4.79 -11.05
C GLY A 386 -3.66 -5.24 -9.80
N LEU A 387 -3.30 -4.73 -8.59
CA LEU A 387 -4.04 -5.03 -7.36
C LEU A 387 -5.47 -4.49 -7.41
N SER A 388 -6.45 -5.34 -7.09
CA SER A 388 -7.86 -4.97 -6.93
C SER A 388 -8.10 -4.19 -5.63
N VAL A 389 -8.59 -2.95 -5.76
CA VAL A 389 -8.93 -2.10 -4.60
C VAL A 389 -9.98 -2.75 -3.71
N GLY A 390 -11.02 -3.38 -4.32
CA GLY A 390 -12.07 -4.07 -3.58
C GLY A 390 -11.53 -5.24 -2.76
N ALA A 391 -10.64 -6.05 -3.35
CA ALA A 391 -9.98 -7.15 -2.65
C ALA A 391 -9.14 -6.66 -1.47
N TYR A 392 -8.43 -5.54 -1.64
CA TYR A 392 -7.62 -4.93 -0.60
C TYR A 392 -8.46 -4.43 0.58
N VAL A 393 -9.50 -3.62 0.35
CA VAL A 393 -10.37 -3.09 1.41
C VAL A 393 -11.10 -4.24 2.12
N ALA A 394 -11.66 -5.20 1.38
CA ALA A 394 -12.33 -6.36 1.95
C ALA A 394 -11.41 -7.19 2.85
N SER A 395 -10.12 -7.35 2.48
CA SER A 395 -9.15 -8.10 3.30
C SER A 395 -8.93 -7.46 4.66
N LYS A 396 -8.89 -6.12 4.74
CA LYS A 396 -8.74 -5.38 6.00
C LYS A 396 -9.93 -5.58 6.92
N ILE A 397 -11.14 -5.46 6.37
CA ILE A 397 -12.38 -5.63 7.13
C ILE A 397 -12.49 -7.05 7.68
N VAL A 398 -12.29 -8.07 6.84
CA VAL A 398 -12.45 -9.49 7.23
C VAL A 398 -11.47 -9.91 8.32
N VAL A 399 -10.24 -9.40 8.31
CA VAL A 399 -9.25 -9.73 9.37
C VAL A 399 -9.58 -9.05 10.69
N LEU A 400 -10.16 -7.84 10.68
CA LEU A 400 -10.45 -7.09 11.90
C LEU A 400 -11.80 -7.42 12.53
N ILE A 401 -12.78 -7.93 11.78
CA ILE A 401 -14.09 -8.35 12.33
C ILE A 401 -13.95 -9.35 13.49
N PRO A 402 -13.21 -10.47 13.38
CA PRO A 402 -13.05 -11.41 14.50
C PRO A 402 -12.37 -10.80 15.71
N VAL A 403 -11.43 -9.88 15.50
CA VAL A 403 -10.73 -9.17 16.58
C VAL A 403 -11.70 -8.27 17.34
N LEU A 404 -12.50 -7.49 16.63
CA LEU A 404 -13.54 -6.63 17.23
C LEU A 404 -14.61 -7.48 17.95
N ALA A 405 -14.98 -8.63 17.38
CA ALA A 405 -15.89 -9.57 18.02
C ALA A 405 -15.34 -10.07 19.36
N LEU A 406 -14.08 -10.47 19.39
CA LEU A 406 -13.40 -10.91 20.61
C LEU A 406 -13.36 -9.79 21.67
N VAL A 407 -13.02 -8.57 21.26
CA VAL A 407 -12.99 -7.40 22.15
C VAL A 407 -14.36 -7.10 22.74
N ASN A 408 -15.43 -7.12 21.91
CA ASN A 408 -16.79 -6.89 22.36
C ASN A 408 -17.26 -8.00 23.33
N VAL A 409 -16.94 -9.27 23.05
CA VAL A 409 -17.26 -10.39 23.95
C VAL A 409 -16.55 -10.22 25.29
N ILE A 410 -15.25 -9.93 25.29
CA ILE A 410 -14.49 -9.70 26.53
C ILE A 410 -15.11 -8.54 27.32
N MET A 411 -15.43 -7.43 26.65
CA MET A 411 -16.06 -6.26 27.29
C MET A 411 -17.40 -6.65 27.95
N LEU A 412 -18.29 -7.34 27.24
CA LEU A 412 -19.57 -7.78 27.77
C LEU A 412 -19.42 -8.74 28.97
N VAL A 413 -18.51 -9.73 28.86
CA VAL A 413 -18.25 -10.70 29.93
C VAL A 413 -17.72 -10.01 31.18
N VAL A 414 -16.75 -9.09 31.03
CA VAL A 414 -16.17 -8.38 32.17
C VAL A 414 -17.19 -7.45 32.81
N LEU A 415 -17.95 -6.67 32.04
CA LEU A 415 -18.99 -5.78 32.58
C LEU A 415 -20.08 -6.57 33.32
N ARG A 416 -20.45 -7.75 32.83
CA ARG A 416 -21.39 -8.65 33.51
C ARG A 416 -20.81 -9.20 34.80
N SER A 417 -19.55 -9.64 34.81
CA SER A 417 -18.88 -10.18 36.00
C SER A 417 -18.69 -9.14 37.10
N LEU A 418 -18.63 -7.87 36.73
CA LEU A 418 -18.52 -6.73 37.65
C LEU A 418 -19.89 -6.15 38.06
N ASP A 419 -20.99 -6.83 37.73
CA ASP A 419 -22.36 -6.39 37.98
C ASP A 419 -22.69 -4.99 37.42
N ARG A 420 -22.20 -4.74 36.19
CA ARG A 420 -22.43 -3.50 35.41
C ARG A 420 -23.44 -3.70 34.26
N LEU A 421 -23.94 -4.92 34.09
CA LEU A 421 -25.00 -5.28 33.13
C LEU A 421 -25.99 -6.22 33.82
N PRO A 422 -27.29 -6.11 33.51
CA PRO A 422 -28.31 -6.99 34.09
C PRO A 422 -28.15 -8.43 33.57
N SER A 423 -28.83 -9.36 34.23
CA SER A 423 -28.98 -10.72 33.71
C SER A 423 -29.99 -10.70 32.58
N LEU A 424 -29.57 -11.17 31.40
CA LEU A 424 -30.41 -11.29 30.22
C LEU A 424 -30.56 -12.77 29.84
N ASP A 425 -31.56 -13.05 29.04
CA ASP A 425 -31.68 -14.32 28.32
C ASP A 425 -30.69 -14.39 27.16
N ALA A 426 -30.62 -15.53 26.49
CA ALA A 426 -29.70 -15.73 25.37
C ALA A 426 -29.97 -14.77 24.18
N ALA A 427 -31.23 -14.40 23.98
CA ALA A 427 -31.62 -13.48 22.92
C ALA A 427 -31.13 -12.06 23.20
N GLY A 428 -31.31 -11.56 24.42
CA GLY A 428 -30.82 -10.24 24.85
C GLY A 428 -29.30 -10.13 24.76
N TRP A 429 -28.55 -11.18 25.17
CA TRP A 429 -27.09 -11.20 24.96
C TRP A 429 -26.68 -11.18 23.50
N ALA A 430 -27.40 -11.90 22.63
CA ALA A 430 -27.15 -11.88 21.20
C ALA A 430 -27.43 -10.49 20.60
N GLU A 431 -28.51 -9.82 21.00
CA GLU A 431 -28.85 -8.47 20.54
C GLU A 431 -27.81 -7.44 20.96
N LEU A 432 -27.34 -7.48 22.24
CA LEU A 432 -26.25 -6.63 22.69
C LEU A 432 -24.98 -6.83 21.87
N PHE A 433 -24.60 -8.10 21.67
CA PHE A 433 -23.42 -8.43 20.87
C PHE A 433 -23.56 -7.94 19.43
N VAL A 434 -24.69 -8.18 18.77
CA VAL A 434 -24.94 -7.72 17.38
C VAL A 434 -24.87 -6.20 17.30
N THR A 435 -25.49 -5.48 18.25
CA THR A 435 -25.44 -4.02 18.29
C THR A 435 -24.02 -3.50 18.39
N LEU A 436 -23.23 -4.01 19.34
CA LEU A 436 -21.84 -3.60 19.52
C LEU A 436 -20.97 -4.00 18.34
N GLN A 437 -21.19 -5.18 17.76
CA GLN A 437 -20.44 -5.62 16.60
C GLN A 437 -20.70 -4.75 15.36
N LEU A 438 -21.95 -4.37 15.11
CA LEU A 438 -22.31 -3.45 14.03
C LEU A 438 -21.74 -2.05 14.28
N THR A 439 -21.78 -1.57 15.51
CA THR A 439 -21.14 -0.32 15.93
C THR A 439 -19.65 -0.32 15.59
N ALA A 440 -18.93 -1.37 16.02
CA ALA A 440 -17.50 -1.50 15.79
C ALA A 440 -17.15 -1.63 14.30
N VAL A 441 -17.95 -2.38 13.52
CA VAL A 441 -17.73 -2.55 12.07
C VAL A 441 -18.02 -1.25 11.32
N ALA A 442 -19.06 -0.52 11.67
CA ALA A 442 -19.35 0.78 11.06
C ALA A 442 -18.26 1.80 11.38
N ALA A 443 -17.80 1.84 12.63
CA ALA A 443 -16.68 2.68 13.07
C ALA A 443 -15.36 2.30 12.37
N LEU A 444 -15.08 0.99 12.22
CA LEU A 444 -13.96 0.48 11.43
C LEU A 444 -13.99 0.99 9.99
N ALA A 445 -15.15 0.95 9.33
CA ALA A 445 -15.31 1.43 7.97
C ALA A 445 -15.04 2.94 7.85
N ILE A 446 -15.50 3.75 8.82
CA ILE A 446 -15.17 5.18 8.91
C ILE A 446 -13.67 5.39 9.15
N GLY A 447 -13.04 4.59 10.03
CA GLY A 447 -11.61 4.62 10.28
C GLY A 447 -10.79 4.31 9.02
N LEU A 448 -11.19 3.30 8.24
CA LEU A 448 -10.57 2.97 6.95
C LEU A 448 -10.74 4.11 5.93
N LEU A 449 -11.91 4.74 5.87
CA LEU A 449 -12.15 5.89 4.99
C LEU A 449 -11.25 7.07 5.38
N ALA A 450 -11.16 7.40 6.65
CA ALA A 450 -10.27 8.44 7.15
C ALA A 450 -8.81 8.11 6.85
N SER A 451 -8.38 6.86 7.07
CA SER A 451 -7.04 6.36 6.74
C SER A 451 -6.71 6.48 5.24
N ALA A 452 -7.69 6.21 4.38
CA ALA A 452 -7.54 6.37 2.93
C ALA A 452 -7.50 7.84 2.48
N ALA A 453 -8.10 8.76 3.24
CA ALA A 453 -8.20 10.18 2.88
C ALA A 453 -6.96 11.00 3.26
N VAL A 454 -6.23 10.62 4.31
CA VAL A 454 -5.06 11.34 4.84
C VAL A 454 -3.77 10.94 4.12
N GLN A 455 -2.72 11.78 4.27
CA GLN A 455 -1.43 11.56 3.59
C GLN A 455 -0.40 10.82 4.45
N ASN A 456 -0.48 10.96 5.76
CA ASN A 456 0.46 10.36 6.70
C ASN A 456 -0.21 9.94 8.02
N ALA A 457 0.48 9.13 8.82
CA ALA A 457 -0.01 8.60 10.08
C ALA A 457 -0.34 9.71 11.11
N SER A 458 0.40 10.82 11.10
CA SER A 458 0.14 11.94 12.03
C SER A 458 -1.21 12.60 11.74
N GLN A 459 -1.57 12.80 10.47
CA GLN A 459 -2.88 13.31 10.09
C GLN A 459 -4.01 12.34 10.48
N ALA A 460 -3.77 11.02 10.34
CA ALA A 460 -4.75 10.02 10.79
C ALA A 460 -5.00 10.12 12.29
N THR A 461 -3.93 10.23 13.08
CA THR A 461 -4.05 10.36 14.55
C THR A 461 -4.79 11.66 14.95
N MET A 462 -4.55 12.78 14.24
CA MET A 462 -5.27 14.04 14.46
C MET A 462 -6.76 13.97 14.10
N ALA A 463 -7.15 13.08 13.19
CA ALA A 463 -8.56 12.87 12.84
C ALA A 463 -9.35 12.16 13.96
N LEU A 464 -8.68 11.42 14.85
CA LEU A 464 -9.35 10.66 15.91
C LEU A 464 -10.25 11.54 16.81
N PRO A 465 -9.77 12.61 17.47
CA PRO A 465 -10.64 13.45 18.27
C PRO A 465 -11.73 14.14 17.43
N MET A 466 -11.44 14.55 16.20
CA MET A 466 -12.43 15.17 15.31
C MET A 466 -13.60 14.23 14.98
N LEU A 467 -13.36 12.92 14.90
CA LEU A 467 -14.39 11.92 14.65
C LEU A 467 -15.09 11.48 15.95
N CYS A 468 -14.41 11.52 17.10
CA CYS A 468 -14.99 11.14 18.40
C CYS A 468 -15.86 12.22 19.03
N PHE A 469 -15.48 13.50 18.97
CA PHE A 469 -16.24 14.57 19.64
C PHE A 469 -17.71 14.68 19.19
N PRO A 470 -18.06 14.63 17.91
CA PRO A 470 -19.45 14.62 17.49
C PRO A 470 -20.23 13.41 18.04
N GLN A 471 -19.60 12.24 18.13
CA GLN A 471 -20.24 11.04 18.66
C GLN A 471 -20.61 11.22 20.13
N VAL A 472 -19.74 11.85 20.92
CA VAL A 472 -20.01 12.11 22.35
C VAL A 472 -21.12 13.15 22.51
N LEU A 473 -21.08 14.24 21.75
CA LEU A 473 -21.99 15.37 21.95
C LEU A 473 -23.40 15.12 21.41
N PHE A 474 -23.52 14.43 20.28
CA PHE A 474 -24.79 14.31 19.55
C PHE A 474 -25.35 12.88 19.50
N ALA A 475 -24.80 11.96 20.33
CA ALA A 475 -25.35 10.60 20.46
C ALA A 475 -26.72 10.54 21.14
N GLY A 476 -27.16 11.59 21.80
CA GLY A 476 -28.41 11.62 22.55
C GLY A 476 -28.28 11.27 24.03
N ALA A 477 -27.07 10.98 24.52
CA ALA A 477 -26.83 10.61 25.92
C ALA A 477 -26.63 11.82 26.85
N VAL A 478 -26.01 12.91 26.32
CA VAL A 478 -25.79 14.16 27.08
C VAL A 478 -27.04 15.03 27.05
N VAL A 479 -27.63 15.18 25.85
CA VAL A 479 -28.91 15.87 25.65
C VAL A 479 -29.79 14.94 24.81
N PRO A 480 -31.02 14.61 25.26
CA PRO A 480 -31.94 13.81 24.46
C PRO A 480 -32.11 14.38 23.04
N VAL A 481 -32.16 13.51 22.01
CA VAL A 481 -32.19 13.96 20.59
C VAL A 481 -33.39 14.89 20.35
N GLU A 482 -34.52 14.67 20.99
CA GLU A 482 -35.73 15.50 20.84
C GLU A 482 -35.57 16.91 21.39
N GLU A 483 -34.71 17.09 22.38
CA GLU A 483 -34.40 18.38 23.01
C GLU A 483 -33.31 19.15 22.27
N MET A 484 -32.61 18.52 21.32
CA MET A 484 -31.58 19.17 20.53
C MET A 484 -32.19 20.20 19.57
N ALA A 485 -31.44 21.26 19.28
CA ALA A 485 -31.73 22.15 18.17
C ALA A 485 -31.77 21.38 16.84
N THR A 486 -32.49 21.89 15.84
CA THR A 486 -32.68 21.22 14.53
C THR A 486 -31.37 20.80 13.88
N ALA A 487 -30.33 21.63 13.94
CA ALA A 487 -29.01 21.28 13.40
C ALA A 487 -28.39 20.07 14.14
N GLY A 488 -28.52 20.00 15.48
CA GLY A 488 -28.04 18.86 16.28
C GLY A 488 -28.77 17.57 15.94
N ARG A 489 -30.09 17.63 15.75
CA ARG A 489 -30.89 16.45 15.33
C ARG A 489 -30.46 15.93 13.97
N VAL A 490 -30.23 16.83 13.01
CA VAL A 490 -29.76 16.43 11.67
C VAL A 490 -28.37 15.81 11.75
N MET A 491 -27.46 16.41 12.52
CA MET A 491 -26.10 15.86 12.71
C MET A 491 -26.16 14.47 13.39
N SER A 492 -26.99 14.33 14.41
CA SER A 492 -27.09 13.07 15.16
C SER A 492 -27.51 11.89 14.29
N PHE A 493 -28.27 12.12 13.21
CA PHE A 493 -28.73 11.05 12.32
C PHE A 493 -27.57 10.33 11.60
N GLY A 494 -26.49 11.04 11.28
CA GLY A 494 -25.31 10.47 10.64
C GLY A 494 -24.31 9.80 11.62
N LEU A 495 -24.58 9.81 12.91
CA LEU A 495 -23.66 9.32 13.93
C LEU A 495 -23.98 7.89 14.36
N ILE A 496 -22.94 7.04 14.41
CA ILE A 496 -23.07 5.61 14.75
C ILE A 496 -23.50 5.46 16.22
N ASP A 497 -22.90 6.25 17.11
CA ASP A 497 -23.11 6.13 18.56
C ASP A 497 -24.55 6.42 19.00
N ARG A 498 -25.24 7.31 18.30
CA ARG A 498 -26.67 7.52 18.50
C ARG A 498 -27.44 6.20 18.32
N TRP A 499 -27.28 5.55 17.18
CA TRP A 499 -28.02 4.34 16.85
C TRP A 499 -27.62 3.15 17.73
N SER A 500 -26.34 3.08 18.11
CA SER A 500 -25.84 2.10 19.07
C SER A 500 -26.46 2.30 20.44
N PHE A 501 -26.44 3.52 20.96
CA PHE A 501 -27.02 3.89 22.23
C PHE A 501 -28.53 3.61 22.31
N GLU A 502 -29.29 4.02 21.28
CA GLU A 502 -30.73 3.72 21.19
C GLU A 502 -31.01 2.21 21.16
N ALA A 503 -30.26 1.44 20.34
CA ALA A 503 -30.44 -0.01 20.24
C ALA A 503 -30.13 -0.73 21.57
N LEU A 504 -29.03 -0.37 22.23
CA LEU A 504 -28.69 -0.93 23.56
C LEU A 504 -29.77 -0.64 24.60
N GLY A 505 -30.29 0.59 24.62
CA GLY A 505 -31.36 0.97 25.53
C GLY A 505 -32.69 0.22 25.30
N ARG A 506 -33.01 -0.08 24.01
CA ARG A 506 -34.18 -0.91 23.66
C ARG A 506 -34.00 -2.36 24.12
N THR A 507 -32.83 -2.97 23.86
CA THR A 507 -32.52 -4.34 24.30
C THR A 507 -32.52 -4.50 25.81
N LEU A 508 -32.09 -3.46 26.54
CA LEU A 508 -32.07 -3.48 28.03
C LEU A 508 -33.33 -2.92 28.67
N GLU A 509 -34.38 -2.64 27.87
CA GLU A 509 -35.67 -2.14 28.33
C GLU A 509 -35.55 -0.96 29.33
N ILE A 510 -34.64 0.00 29.00
CA ILE A 510 -34.34 1.15 29.91
C ILE A 510 -35.58 1.94 30.30
N ASN A 511 -36.62 1.97 29.47
CA ASN A 511 -37.88 2.64 29.78
C ASN A 511 -38.55 2.08 31.04
N THR A 512 -38.30 0.82 31.40
CA THR A 512 -38.81 0.23 32.66
C THR A 512 -38.11 0.81 33.89
N LEU A 513 -36.82 1.23 33.74
CA LEU A 513 -36.06 1.91 34.78
C LEU A 513 -36.38 3.40 34.87
N ILE A 514 -36.73 4.04 33.75
CA ILE A 514 -37.12 5.45 33.69
C ILE A 514 -38.48 5.63 34.41
N GLY A 515 -39.44 4.75 34.14
CA GLY A 515 -40.78 4.83 34.79
C GLY A 515 -41.37 6.23 34.65
N ASP A 516 -41.79 6.81 35.80
CA ASP A 516 -42.38 8.14 35.89
C ASP A 516 -41.36 9.25 36.23
N ASP A 517 -40.07 8.96 36.13
CA ASP A 517 -39.02 9.96 36.43
C ASP A 517 -39.00 11.09 35.39
N VAL A 518 -39.51 12.25 35.80
CA VAL A 518 -39.60 13.45 34.95
C VAL A 518 -38.21 13.91 34.44
N SER A 519 -37.17 13.69 35.23
CA SER A 519 -35.80 14.13 34.88
C SER A 519 -35.22 13.38 33.69
N THR A 520 -35.68 12.17 33.39
CA THR A 520 -35.22 11.32 32.32
C THR A 520 -36.29 11.03 31.25
N ALA A 521 -37.47 11.65 31.38
CA ALA A 521 -38.58 11.47 30.42
C ALA A 521 -38.22 11.80 28.98
N GLY A 522 -37.29 12.73 28.74
CA GLY A 522 -36.78 13.08 27.40
C GLY A 522 -36.07 11.95 26.66
N TYR A 523 -35.63 10.88 27.38
CA TYR A 523 -34.99 9.71 26.75
C TYR A 523 -35.98 8.62 26.33
N VAL A 524 -37.22 8.63 26.84
CA VAL A 524 -38.23 7.58 26.57
C VAL A 524 -38.43 7.32 25.06
N PRO A 525 -38.54 8.35 24.18
CA PRO A 525 -38.74 8.12 22.77
C PRO A 525 -37.57 7.37 22.12
N ALA A 526 -36.34 7.59 22.57
CA ALA A 526 -35.14 6.96 22.02
C ALA A 526 -35.11 5.44 22.25
N PHE A 527 -35.67 4.99 23.37
CA PHE A 527 -35.65 3.58 23.75
C PHE A 527 -36.97 2.83 23.46
N THR A 528 -37.80 3.39 22.57
CA THR A 528 -39.03 2.72 22.11
C THR A 528 -38.79 1.94 20.84
N GLY A 529 -39.45 0.80 20.66
CA GLY A 529 -39.43 -0.02 19.45
C GLY A 529 -38.31 -1.07 19.41
N SER A 530 -38.03 -1.61 18.22
CA SER A 530 -37.05 -2.68 17.98
C SER A 530 -35.66 -2.11 17.66
N PRO A 531 -34.56 -2.81 18.04
CA PRO A 531 -33.20 -2.41 17.67
C PRO A 531 -32.90 -2.56 16.17
N VAL A 532 -33.72 -3.29 15.40
CA VAL A 532 -33.48 -3.62 13.99
C VAL A 532 -33.31 -2.39 13.11
N GLN A 533 -34.08 -1.32 13.36
CA GLN A 533 -33.91 -0.08 12.61
C GLN A 533 -32.50 0.50 12.76
N ALA A 534 -31.98 0.54 13.97
CA ALA A 534 -30.63 1.02 14.26
C ALA A 534 -29.56 0.14 13.58
N TRP A 535 -29.75 -1.19 13.59
CA TRP A 535 -28.85 -2.13 12.90
C TRP A 535 -28.80 -1.90 11.38
N LEU A 536 -29.96 -1.65 10.75
CA LEU A 536 -30.03 -1.35 9.33
C LEU A 536 -29.28 -0.04 8.99
N ILE A 537 -29.45 1.00 9.82
CA ILE A 537 -28.80 2.28 9.59
C ILE A 537 -27.27 2.16 9.79
N MET A 538 -26.80 1.50 10.86
CA MET A 538 -25.39 1.26 11.09
C MET A 538 -24.76 0.42 9.96
N SER A 539 -25.48 -0.60 9.47
CA SER A 539 -25.04 -1.40 8.32
C SER A 539 -24.96 -0.57 7.05
N ALA A 540 -25.92 0.32 6.80
CA ALA A 540 -25.88 1.22 5.66
C ALA A 540 -24.70 2.20 5.73
N ILE A 541 -24.40 2.76 6.90
CA ILE A 541 -23.22 3.62 7.13
C ILE A 541 -21.94 2.83 6.86
N ALA A 542 -21.83 1.60 7.37
CA ALA A 542 -20.66 0.74 7.15
C ALA A 542 -20.41 0.47 5.66
N VAL A 543 -21.46 0.12 4.92
CA VAL A 543 -21.39 -0.13 3.47
C VAL A 543 -21.01 1.15 2.73
N ALA A 544 -21.66 2.27 3.02
CA ALA A 544 -21.38 3.56 2.38
C ALA A 544 -19.91 4.00 2.61
N ALA A 545 -19.41 3.91 3.85
CA ALA A 545 -18.03 4.24 4.18
C ALA A 545 -17.03 3.30 3.48
N THR A 546 -17.33 2.00 3.38
CA THR A 546 -16.50 1.03 2.67
C THR A 546 -16.41 1.33 1.17
N LEU A 547 -17.54 1.64 0.53
CA LEU A 547 -17.58 2.03 -0.87
C LEU A 547 -16.84 3.36 -1.11
N ALA A 548 -17.02 4.33 -0.22
CA ALA A 548 -16.28 5.58 -0.27
C ALA A 548 -14.77 5.37 -0.13
N THR A 549 -14.32 4.47 0.76
CA THR A 549 -12.91 4.07 0.86
C THR A 549 -12.37 3.55 -0.47
N GLY A 550 -13.12 2.66 -1.12
CA GLY A 550 -12.78 2.13 -2.44
C GLY A 550 -12.65 3.22 -3.50
N THR A 551 -13.58 4.18 -3.52
CA THR A 551 -13.56 5.31 -4.49
C THR A 551 -12.40 6.27 -4.24
N VAL A 552 -12.09 6.57 -2.98
CA VAL A 552 -10.93 7.41 -2.60
C VAL A 552 -9.63 6.75 -3.05
N LEU A 553 -9.44 5.47 -2.76
CA LEU A 553 -8.26 4.71 -3.16
C LEU A 553 -8.15 4.55 -4.68
N ALA A 554 -9.29 4.44 -5.39
CA ALA A 554 -9.30 4.35 -6.84
C ALA A 554 -8.81 5.64 -7.52
N ARG A 555 -9.08 6.80 -6.93
CA ARG A 555 -8.69 8.13 -7.44
C ARG A 555 -7.26 8.54 -7.04
N ARG A 556 -6.73 8.00 -5.97
CA ARG A 556 -5.35 8.24 -5.52
C ARG A 556 -4.40 7.39 -6.36
N ARG A 557 -3.84 7.99 -7.41
CA ARG A 557 -2.79 7.41 -8.27
C ARG A 557 -1.39 7.79 -7.81
#